data_b2b4f08de7e6cc2c98841dc15538c061
#
_entry.id   b2b4f08de7e6cc2c98841dc15538c061
#
_cell.length_a   1.000
_cell.length_b   1.000
_cell.length_c   1.000
_cell.angle_alpha   90.00
_cell.angle_beta   90.00
_cell.angle_gamma   90.00
#
_symmetry.space_group_name_H-M   'P 1'
#
loop_
_entity.id
_entity.type
_entity.pdbx_description
1 polymer ?
#
loop_
_entity_poly.entity_id
_entity_poly.type
_entity_poly.pdbx_seq_one_letter_code
_entity_poly.pdbx_strand_id
1 'polypeptide(L)'
;MQITLREVKPADMDQFFAFQQDADAAHMAGFAPTNPTDRTIFDHHWGELLRDEKTIVRTIDVDGQAAGSIAVYSDDDVHEVMFWTDKQFWDQGITTTAMDQFLTEFTARPLRARVVVDNVGSMKILQSRGFTEIGEEQVFSNARAQVVTEKLLELS
;
A
#
# COMPACT_ATOMS: atom_id res chain seq x y z
N MET A 1 -7.85 -8.93 -19.06
CA MET A 1 -7.05 -8.81 -17.82
C MET A 1 -7.99 -8.96 -16.63
N GLN A 2 -7.74 -9.94 -15.80
CA GLN A 2 -8.54 -10.22 -14.61
C GLN A 2 -7.80 -9.76 -13.37
N ILE A 3 -8.40 -8.85 -12.60
CA ILE A 3 -7.84 -8.29 -11.38
C ILE A 3 -8.68 -8.76 -10.22
N THR A 4 -8.04 -9.44 -9.25
CA THR A 4 -8.71 -9.94 -8.05
C THR A 4 -7.89 -9.63 -6.80
N LEU A 5 -8.58 -9.48 -5.69
CA LEU A 5 -7.95 -9.48 -4.37
C LEU A 5 -8.07 -10.87 -3.78
N ARG A 6 -6.99 -11.36 -3.20
CA ARG A 6 -6.97 -12.67 -2.57
C ARG A 6 -6.07 -12.66 -1.35
N GLU A 7 -6.18 -13.70 -0.55
CA GLU A 7 -5.28 -13.86 0.59
C GLU A 7 -3.83 -14.01 0.11
N VAL A 8 -2.90 -13.53 0.93
CA VAL A 8 -1.48 -13.64 0.65
C VAL A 8 -1.04 -15.09 0.75
N LYS A 9 -0.27 -15.54 -0.24
CA LYS A 9 0.29 -16.90 -0.31
C LYS A 9 1.79 -16.86 -0.07
N PRO A 10 2.40 -17.93 0.44
CA PRO A 10 3.86 -17.99 0.60
C PRO A 10 4.64 -17.67 -0.68
N ALA A 11 4.12 -18.08 -1.84
CA ALA A 11 4.74 -17.80 -3.14
C ALA A 11 4.79 -16.31 -3.48
N ASP A 12 3.89 -15.49 -2.90
CA ASP A 12 3.87 -14.04 -3.12
C ASP A 12 5.09 -13.35 -2.53
N MET A 13 5.70 -13.95 -1.52
CA MET A 13 6.83 -13.34 -0.81
C MET A 13 8.02 -13.06 -1.72
N ASP A 14 8.31 -13.93 -2.65
CA ASP A 14 9.39 -13.71 -3.61
C ASP A 14 9.12 -12.49 -4.49
N GLN A 15 7.87 -12.33 -4.92
CA GLN A 15 7.44 -11.18 -5.74
C GLN A 15 7.49 -9.89 -4.92
N PHE A 16 6.94 -9.90 -3.71
CA PHE A 16 6.94 -8.72 -2.84
C PHE A 16 8.35 -8.29 -2.47
N PHE A 17 9.25 -9.24 -2.23
CA PHE A 17 10.65 -8.94 -1.98
C PHE A 17 11.30 -8.28 -3.21
N ALA A 18 11.02 -8.79 -4.40
CA ALA A 18 11.52 -8.20 -5.65
C ALA A 18 10.97 -6.78 -5.84
N PHE A 19 9.69 -6.54 -5.53
CA PHE A 19 9.07 -5.22 -5.70
C PHE A 19 9.76 -4.15 -4.87
N GLN A 20 10.18 -4.47 -3.65
CA GLN A 20 10.83 -3.48 -2.77
C GLN A 20 12.24 -3.10 -3.21
N GLN A 21 12.81 -3.80 -4.20
CA GLN A 21 14.11 -3.45 -4.78
C GLN A 21 14.00 -2.30 -5.79
N ASP A 22 12.79 -1.94 -6.23
CA ASP A 22 12.57 -0.89 -7.23
C ASP A 22 12.72 0.49 -6.58
N ALA A 23 13.79 1.20 -6.93
CA ALA A 23 14.09 2.52 -6.39
C ALA A 23 13.05 3.57 -6.81
N ASP A 24 12.50 3.47 -8.02
CA ASP A 24 11.49 4.41 -8.50
C ASP A 24 10.19 4.25 -7.72
N ALA A 25 9.78 3.01 -7.46
CA ALA A 25 8.59 2.73 -6.68
C ALA A 25 8.75 3.21 -5.22
N ALA A 26 9.91 2.97 -4.61
CA ALA A 26 10.20 3.45 -3.26
C ALA A 26 10.20 4.98 -3.21
N HIS A 27 10.81 5.64 -4.20
CA HIS A 27 10.81 7.11 -4.29
C HIS A 27 9.39 7.66 -4.35
N MET A 28 8.55 7.10 -5.22
CA MET A 28 7.17 7.56 -5.40
C MET A 28 6.34 7.33 -4.13
N ALA A 29 6.51 6.21 -3.46
CA ALA A 29 5.83 5.92 -2.20
C ALA A 29 6.33 6.83 -1.05
N GLY A 30 7.55 7.35 -1.15
CA GLY A 30 8.18 8.13 -0.09
C GLY A 30 8.68 7.27 1.07
N PHE A 31 8.74 5.97 0.89
CA PHE A 31 9.09 5.02 1.93
C PHE A 31 9.86 3.84 1.32
N ALA A 32 10.88 3.38 2.06
CA ALA A 32 11.61 2.16 1.72
C ALA A 32 11.99 1.42 3.00
N PRO A 33 12.07 0.08 2.97
CA PRO A 33 12.63 -0.67 4.10
C PRO A 33 14.06 -0.23 4.36
N THR A 34 14.49 -0.29 5.64
CA THR A 34 15.84 0.10 6.04
C THR A 34 16.90 -0.77 5.36
N ASN A 35 16.63 -2.07 5.24
CA ASN A 35 17.53 -3.03 4.59
C ASN A 35 16.74 -3.81 3.51
N PRO A 36 16.47 -3.20 2.36
CA PRO A 36 15.59 -3.80 1.36
C PRO A 36 16.13 -5.09 0.73
N THR A 37 17.45 -5.34 0.83
CA THR A 37 18.07 -6.56 0.28
C THR A 37 18.19 -7.69 1.30
N ASP A 38 17.79 -7.46 2.56
CA ASP A 38 17.87 -8.47 3.61
C ASP A 38 16.58 -9.29 3.66
N ARG A 39 16.64 -10.51 3.13
CA ARG A 39 15.48 -11.41 3.08
C ARG A 39 15.02 -11.85 4.47
N THR A 40 15.93 -12.03 5.41
CA THR A 40 15.59 -12.45 6.76
C THR A 40 14.73 -11.39 7.45
N ILE A 41 15.12 -10.12 7.35
CA ILE A 41 14.35 -9.00 7.89
C ILE A 41 12.98 -8.91 7.21
N PHE A 42 12.94 -9.06 5.89
CA PHE A 42 11.71 -9.06 5.10
C PHE A 42 10.76 -10.17 5.57
N ASP A 43 11.25 -11.40 5.68
CA ASP A 43 10.41 -12.54 6.08
C ASP A 43 9.89 -12.38 7.51
N HIS A 44 10.70 -11.85 8.41
CA HIS A 44 10.28 -11.58 9.78
C HIS A 44 9.16 -10.53 9.82
N HIS A 45 9.31 -9.44 9.11
CA HIS A 45 8.32 -8.36 9.04
C HIS A 45 6.99 -8.87 8.49
N TRP A 46 7.03 -9.58 7.36
CA TRP A 46 5.81 -10.13 6.76
C TRP A 46 5.17 -11.21 7.63
N GLY A 47 5.99 -12.03 8.31
CA GLY A 47 5.48 -13.02 9.25
C GLY A 47 4.70 -12.38 10.40
N GLU A 48 5.21 -11.30 10.97
CA GLU A 48 4.50 -10.55 12.02
C GLU A 48 3.22 -9.92 11.48
N LEU A 49 3.29 -9.31 10.30
CA LEU A 49 2.16 -8.65 9.66
C LEU A 49 1.01 -9.64 9.44
N LEU A 50 1.31 -10.83 8.92
CA LEU A 50 0.30 -11.85 8.60
C LEU A 50 -0.27 -12.52 9.87
N ARG A 51 0.43 -12.46 10.99
CA ARG A 51 -0.06 -12.99 12.27
C ARG A 51 -0.85 -11.96 13.09
N ASP A 52 -0.77 -10.68 12.74
CA ASP A 52 -1.46 -9.61 13.48
C ASP A 52 -2.95 -9.64 13.14
N GLU A 53 -3.77 -9.93 14.16
CA GLU A 53 -5.23 -10.00 13.99
C GLU A 53 -5.87 -8.64 13.65
N LYS A 54 -5.17 -7.55 13.93
CA LYS A 54 -5.65 -6.18 13.66
C LYS A 54 -5.26 -5.69 12.26
N THR A 55 -4.52 -6.50 11.51
CA THR A 55 -4.05 -6.14 10.18
C THR A 55 -4.70 -7.05 9.15
N ILE A 56 -5.25 -6.44 8.10
CA ILE A 56 -5.83 -7.18 6.98
C ILE A 56 -4.94 -6.90 5.77
N VAL A 57 -4.45 -7.95 5.12
CA VAL A 57 -3.60 -7.84 3.93
C VAL A 57 -4.20 -8.66 2.80
N ARG A 58 -4.23 -8.08 1.61
CA ARG A 58 -4.65 -8.79 0.39
C ARG A 58 -3.60 -8.63 -0.69
N THR A 59 -3.37 -9.68 -1.44
CA THR A 59 -2.57 -9.63 -2.66
C THR A 59 -3.42 -9.13 -3.80
N ILE A 60 -2.90 -8.18 -4.56
CA ILE A 60 -3.49 -7.76 -5.83
C ILE A 60 -2.99 -8.75 -6.89
N ASP A 61 -3.91 -9.52 -7.45
CA ASP A 61 -3.61 -10.55 -8.42
C ASP A 61 -4.06 -10.10 -9.80
N VAL A 62 -3.16 -10.17 -10.77
CA VAL A 62 -3.46 -9.87 -12.18
C VAL A 62 -3.19 -11.14 -12.98
N ASP A 63 -4.23 -11.75 -13.48
CA ASP A 63 -4.15 -12.97 -14.31
C ASP A 63 -3.32 -14.10 -13.66
N GLY A 64 -3.44 -14.25 -12.33
CA GLY A 64 -2.73 -15.28 -11.56
C GLY A 64 -1.36 -14.86 -11.03
N GLN A 65 -0.91 -13.64 -11.33
CA GLN A 65 0.38 -13.12 -10.90
C GLN A 65 0.20 -12.06 -9.81
N ALA A 66 1.01 -12.12 -8.76
CA ALA A 66 1.02 -11.07 -7.75
C ALA A 66 1.55 -9.77 -8.34
N ALA A 67 0.75 -8.71 -8.27
CA ALA A 67 1.08 -7.40 -8.81
C ALA A 67 1.34 -6.36 -7.72
N GLY A 68 0.91 -6.64 -6.49
CA GLY A 68 1.05 -5.73 -5.37
C GLY A 68 0.23 -6.19 -4.18
N SER A 69 0.04 -5.30 -3.23
CA SER A 69 -0.75 -5.59 -2.03
C SER A 69 -1.53 -4.37 -1.55
N ILE A 70 -2.62 -4.63 -0.84
CA ILE A 70 -3.36 -3.63 -0.08
C ILE A 70 -3.47 -4.14 1.35
N ALA A 71 -3.22 -3.26 2.31
CA ALA A 71 -3.30 -3.59 3.73
C ALA A 71 -4.05 -2.51 4.49
N VAL A 72 -4.77 -2.91 5.54
CA VAL A 72 -5.31 -2.00 6.54
C VAL A 72 -4.73 -2.35 7.89
N TYR A 73 -4.14 -1.35 8.51
CA TYR A 73 -3.65 -1.43 9.89
C TYR A 73 -4.69 -0.78 10.78
N SER A 74 -5.11 -1.48 11.83
CA SER A 74 -6.10 -0.97 12.77
C SER A 74 -5.48 -0.82 14.15
N ASP A 75 -5.73 0.35 14.78
CA ASP A 75 -5.34 0.64 16.15
C ASP A 75 -6.56 1.30 16.80
N ASP A 76 -7.20 0.60 17.72
CA ASP A 76 -8.49 0.98 18.30
C ASP A 76 -9.51 1.25 17.18
N ASP A 77 -10.05 2.47 17.10
CA ASP A 77 -11.06 2.85 16.10
C ASP A 77 -10.45 3.52 14.87
N VAL A 78 -9.12 3.54 14.77
CA VAL A 78 -8.43 4.15 13.64
C VAL A 78 -7.97 3.06 12.67
N HIS A 79 -8.35 3.20 11.40
CA HIS A 79 -8.00 2.27 10.34
C HIS A 79 -7.23 3.03 9.26
N GLU A 80 -6.08 2.52 8.89
CA GLU A 80 -5.24 3.16 7.87
C GLU A 80 -4.95 2.17 6.74
N VAL A 81 -5.25 2.59 5.50
CA VAL A 81 -5.00 1.78 4.32
C VAL A 81 -3.66 2.15 3.69
N MET A 82 -2.92 1.12 3.28
CA MET A 82 -1.68 1.27 2.51
C MET A 82 -1.74 0.33 1.31
N PHE A 83 -1.19 0.76 0.19
CA PHE A 83 -1.12 -0.08 -0.99
C PHE A 83 0.18 0.14 -1.74
N TRP A 84 0.63 -0.91 -2.40
CA TRP A 84 1.85 -0.91 -3.22
C TRP A 84 1.57 -1.76 -4.45
N THR A 85 1.80 -1.16 -5.63
CA THR A 85 1.69 -1.87 -6.89
C THR A 85 3.04 -1.80 -7.60
N ASP A 86 3.49 -2.93 -8.14
CA ASP A 86 4.75 -2.97 -8.85
C ASP A 86 4.71 -2.06 -10.08
N LYS A 87 5.83 -1.44 -10.36
CA LYS A 87 5.98 -0.42 -11.42
C LYS A 87 5.47 -0.90 -12.78
N GLN A 88 5.70 -2.18 -13.12
CA GLN A 88 5.25 -2.73 -14.41
C GLN A 88 3.73 -2.71 -14.59
N PHE A 89 2.99 -2.56 -13.49
CA PHE A 89 1.52 -2.54 -13.51
C PHE A 89 0.92 -1.14 -13.33
N TRP A 90 1.77 -0.09 -13.31
CA TRP A 90 1.28 1.28 -13.17
C TRP A 90 0.51 1.74 -14.41
N ASP A 91 -0.39 2.72 -14.23
CA ASP A 91 -1.17 3.40 -15.29
C ASP A 91 -2.05 2.47 -16.13
N GLN A 92 -2.47 1.34 -15.55
CA GLN A 92 -3.33 0.36 -16.22
C GLN A 92 -4.68 0.17 -15.54
N GLY A 93 -5.01 1.01 -14.55
CA GLY A 93 -6.25 0.90 -13.79
C GLY A 93 -6.28 -0.25 -12.77
N ILE A 94 -5.18 -0.94 -12.57
CA ILE A 94 -5.10 -2.12 -11.69
C ILE A 94 -5.32 -1.71 -10.24
N THR A 95 -4.60 -0.71 -9.76
CA THR A 95 -4.71 -0.25 -8.37
C THR A 95 -6.10 0.30 -8.09
N THR A 96 -6.68 1.04 -9.03
CA THR A 96 -8.04 1.57 -8.92
C THR A 96 -9.06 0.46 -8.77
N THR A 97 -8.99 -0.56 -9.62
CA THR A 97 -9.89 -1.71 -9.57
C THR A 97 -9.72 -2.48 -8.26
N ALA A 98 -8.48 -2.70 -7.84
CA ALA A 98 -8.18 -3.36 -6.57
C ALA A 98 -8.73 -2.57 -5.37
N MET A 99 -8.59 -1.25 -5.39
CA MET A 99 -9.13 -0.39 -4.33
C MET A 99 -10.65 -0.50 -4.28
N ASP A 100 -11.34 -0.52 -5.41
CA ASP A 100 -12.79 -0.68 -5.45
C ASP A 100 -13.23 -2.00 -4.83
N GLN A 101 -12.55 -3.09 -5.15
CA GLN A 101 -12.82 -4.39 -4.55
C GLN A 101 -12.55 -4.38 -3.05
N PHE A 102 -11.45 -3.76 -2.64
CA PHE A 102 -11.06 -3.69 -1.24
C PHE A 102 -12.08 -2.91 -0.40
N LEU A 103 -12.56 -1.78 -0.89
CA LEU A 103 -13.54 -0.95 -0.20
C LEU A 103 -14.91 -1.65 -0.08
N THR A 104 -15.20 -2.58 -0.95
CA THR A 104 -16.39 -3.44 -0.84
C THR A 104 -16.21 -4.51 0.24
N GLU A 105 -15.01 -5.08 0.34
CA GLU A 105 -14.67 -6.10 1.33
C GLU A 105 -14.48 -5.51 2.73
N PHE A 106 -13.76 -4.39 2.84
CA PHE A 106 -13.47 -3.73 4.11
C PHE A 106 -14.36 -2.50 4.28
N THR A 107 -15.31 -2.57 5.21
CA THR A 107 -16.36 -1.56 5.37
C THR A 107 -16.25 -0.71 6.63
N ALA A 108 -15.27 -0.99 7.51
CA ALA A 108 -15.09 -0.19 8.73
C ALA A 108 -14.67 1.25 8.36
N ARG A 109 -15.27 2.21 9.04
CA ARG A 109 -15.05 3.64 8.80
C ARG A 109 -14.85 4.37 10.13
N PRO A 110 -14.14 5.48 10.20
CA PRO A 110 -13.42 6.11 9.09
C PRO A 110 -12.20 5.30 8.66
N LEU A 111 -11.84 5.42 7.38
CA LEU A 111 -10.64 4.82 6.82
C LEU A 111 -9.69 5.94 6.39
N ARG A 112 -8.46 5.91 6.86
CA ARG A 112 -7.46 6.94 6.58
C ARG A 112 -6.37 6.44 5.65
N ALA A 113 -5.72 7.37 4.98
CA ALA A 113 -4.56 7.10 4.14
C ALA A 113 -3.57 8.26 4.24
N ARG A 114 -2.28 7.95 4.09
CA ARG A 114 -1.21 8.95 4.03
C ARG A 114 -0.57 8.87 2.66
N VAL A 115 -0.38 10.02 2.02
CA VAL A 115 0.17 10.07 0.67
C VAL A 115 1.17 11.23 0.59
N VAL A 116 2.38 10.95 0.09
CA VAL A 116 3.34 12.01 -0.20
C VAL A 116 2.74 12.94 -1.25
N VAL A 117 2.87 14.25 -1.03
CA VAL A 117 2.14 15.29 -1.77
C VAL A 117 2.33 15.22 -3.29
N ASP A 118 3.47 14.76 -3.77
CA ASP A 118 3.76 14.64 -5.20
C ASP A 118 3.45 13.26 -5.80
N ASN A 119 2.93 12.34 -4.99
CA ASN A 119 2.41 11.06 -5.50
C ASN A 119 1.00 11.27 -6.04
N VAL A 120 0.93 11.88 -7.22
CA VAL A 120 -0.32 12.31 -7.85
C VAL A 120 -1.21 11.11 -8.18
N GLY A 121 -0.63 9.99 -8.58
CA GLY A 121 -1.38 8.78 -8.92
C GLY A 121 -2.17 8.23 -7.74
N SER A 122 -1.51 8.03 -6.59
CA SER A 122 -2.18 7.57 -5.37
C SER A 122 -3.22 8.57 -4.88
N MET A 123 -2.90 9.86 -4.96
CA MET A 123 -3.82 10.93 -4.57
C MET A 123 -5.12 10.86 -5.39
N LYS A 124 -5.01 10.73 -6.70
CA LYS A 124 -6.18 10.63 -7.60
C LYS A 124 -7.03 9.41 -7.30
N ILE A 125 -6.41 8.26 -7.05
CA ILE A 125 -7.13 7.03 -6.73
C ILE A 125 -7.97 7.25 -5.48
N LEU A 126 -7.37 7.74 -4.42
CA LEU A 126 -8.05 7.95 -3.14
C LEU A 126 -9.16 8.99 -3.25
N GLN A 127 -8.87 10.15 -3.86
CA GLN A 127 -9.87 11.21 -4.00
C GLN A 127 -11.05 10.78 -4.85
N SER A 128 -10.82 10.04 -5.92
CA SER A 128 -11.90 9.54 -6.80
C SER A 128 -12.79 8.51 -6.10
N ARG A 129 -12.33 7.93 -4.98
CA ARG A 129 -13.09 6.98 -4.17
C ARG A 129 -13.73 7.63 -2.94
N GLY A 130 -13.72 8.95 -2.86
CA GLY A 130 -14.40 9.68 -1.80
C GLY A 130 -13.53 10.07 -0.60
N PHE A 131 -12.24 9.79 -0.64
CA PHE A 131 -11.33 10.26 0.40
C PHE A 131 -11.16 11.77 0.29
N THR A 132 -11.20 12.45 1.43
CA THR A 132 -11.02 13.90 1.51
C THR A 132 -9.81 14.24 2.37
N GLU A 133 -9.13 15.33 2.04
CA GLU A 133 -7.98 15.78 2.82
C GLU A 133 -8.43 16.30 4.17
N ILE A 134 -7.82 15.78 5.25
CA ILE A 134 -8.09 16.22 6.63
C ILE A 134 -6.88 16.89 7.29
N GLY A 135 -5.72 16.88 6.65
CA GLY A 135 -4.52 17.51 7.20
C GLY A 135 -3.28 17.16 6.41
N GLU A 136 -2.15 17.62 6.94
CA GLU A 136 -0.84 17.26 6.37
C GLU A 136 0.20 17.24 7.48
N GLU A 137 1.29 16.49 7.24
CA GLU A 137 2.41 16.37 8.16
C GLU A 137 3.72 16.48 7.40
N GLN A 138 4.75 17.00 8.09
CA GLN A 138 6.12 16.96 7.60
C GLN A 138 6.78 15.72 8.20
N VAL A 139 7.28 14.82 7.34
CA VAL A 139 7.91 13.57 7.78
C VAL A 139 9.23 13.37 7.05
N PHE A 140 10.17 12.67 7.69
CA PHE A 140 11.41 12.29 7.02
C PHE A 140 11.15 11.08 6.14
N SER A 141 11.45 11.20 4.83
CA SER A 141 11.37 10.09 3.88
C SER A 141 12.74 9.43 3.76
N ASN A 142 12.85 8.18 4.18
CA ASN A 142 14.09 7.43 4.03
C ASN A 142 14.42 7.12 2.56
N ALA A 143 13.39 6.95 1.74
CA ALA A 143 13.57 6.71 0.30
C ALA A 143 14.12 7.93 -0.44
N ARG A 144 13.78 9.14 0.03
CA ARG A 144 14.20 10.40 -0.59
C ARG A 144 15.33 11.10 0.18
N ALA A 145 15.66 10.60 1.37
CA ALA A 145 16.66 11.17 2.27
C ALA A 145 16.43 12.66 2.58
N GLN A 146 15.15 13.06 2.73
CA GLN A 146 14.76 14.43 3.03
C GLN A 146 13.39 14.48 3.69
N VAL A 147 13.06 15.60 4.29
CA VAL A 147 11.73 15.86 4.82
C VAL A 147 10.77 16.11 3.65
N VAL A 148 9.63 15.44 3.68
CA VAL A 148 8.57 15.58 2.67
C VAL A 148 7.25 15.90 3.36
N THR A 149 6.30 16.41 2.59
CA THR A 149 4.94 16.62 3.07
C THR A 149 4.08 15.43 2.70
N GLU A 150 3.41 14.84 3.71
CA GLU A 150 2.37 13.83 3.50
C GLU A 150 1.01 14.45 3.72
N LYS A 151 0.08 14.19 2.82
CA LYS A 151 -1.33 14.52 3.01
C LYS A 151 -2.01 13.41 3.79
N LEU A 152 -2.88 13.81 4.72
CA LEU A 152 -3.74 12.89 5.46
C LEU A 152 -5.12 12.94 4.82
N LEU A 153 -5.63 11.79 4.41
CA LEU A 153 -6.93 11.66 3.76
C LEU A 153 -7.83 10.76 4.60
N GLU A 154 -9.14 10.97 4.49
CA GLU A 154 -10.12 10.18 5.23
C GLU A 154 -11.35 9.89 4.38
N LEU A 155 -11.79 8.65 4.44
CA LEU A 155 -13.08 8.19 3.92
C LEU A 155 -14.01 7.96 5.11
N SER A 156 -15.05 8.75 5.18
CA SER A 156 -16.05 8.68 6.27
C SER A 156 -16.94 7.45 6.16
#